data_e802014dc4b4cdf4380139c5f50e2309
#
_entry.id   e802014dc4b4cdf4380139c5f50e2309
#
_cell.length_a   1.000
_cell.length_b   1.000
_cell.length_c   1.000
_cell.angle_alpha   90.00
_cell.angle_beta   90.00
_cell.angle_gamma   90.00
#
_symmetry.space_group_name_H-M   'P 1'
#
loop_
_entity.id
_entity.type
_entity.pdbx_description
1 polymer ?
#
loop_
_entity_poly.entity_id
_entity_poly.type
_entity_poly.pdbx_seq_one_letter_code
_entity_poly.pdbx_strand_id
1 'polypeptide(L)'
;MAEREPGLDAAGDVSPPARGGHDARVDNVDGIVWEADLSLHFVFVSKQAERLLGYPVERWLTEPDFWVEHLHPDDRDWAFASCRSAVEQRLPHELEYRMLAADGRVVWLRDLVTVLFRDGRAYGLHGLMVDVTEQRQAKERLEQTVSLLEATLDSTADGLLVVDQDGHITARNRQFEQLWGLTGLTACAQDAALLAAVREKLKDPDAFFSRVQALYEQPSQESFDIVELRDGRVLERYSLPQRRRGLITGRVWSFRDVTDRVHAQRMQERLLDEAHEAIRVRDDFLSIAAHELKTPLTPLRLHLQLLKRTMEAREPIAPERVDKAMAQVHRLSALVNDLVDATSVEAGRLKLQREPVSLLELAREVCSEFRALSAAHTCTCELPQEDLVVMGDRGRLSQVLANLLENAVKYSPLGGTVRISLSRADGDAVLSVADGGIGISQEDQAHLFGRFFRASNAPVSGFGGLGLGLYICRDIIERHGGHIWVDSELGRGSTFHVSLPVLNATAHREARP
;
A
#
# COMPACT_ATOMS: atom_id res chain seq x y z
N MET A 1 21.66 -89.20 74.49
CA MET A 1 22.32 -90.24 73.70
C MET A 1 22.60 -89.64 72.36
N ALA A 2 23.78 -89.14 72.19
CA ALA A 2 24.97 -89.83 71.63
C ALA A 2 24.64 -90.09 70.12
N GLU A 3 25.31 -89.65 69.20
CA GLU A 3 26.72 -89.56 68.76
C GLU A 3 26.63 -89.28 67.24
N ARG A 4 27.36 -88.63 66.46
CA ARG A 4 28.77 -88.35 66.23
C ARG A 4 28.89 -87.58 64.90
N GLU A 5 29.70 -86.62 64.89
CA GLU A 5 30.43 -86.25 63.66
C GLU A 5 31.34 -87.38 63.17
N PRO A 6 31.64 -87.42 61.90
CA PRO A 6 32.85 -86.84 61.36
C PRO A 6 32.71 -86.33 59.89
N GLY A 7 33.48 -85.51 59.40
CA GLY A 7 34.85 -85.45 59.12
C GLY A 7 35.09 -84.76 57.79
N LEU A 8 36.03 -83.87 57.73
CA LEU A 8 36.56 -83.09 56.62
C LEU A 8 36.93 -83.87 55.34
N ASP A 9 37.07 -83.07 54.30
CA ASP A 9 37.81 -83.20 53.04
C ASP A 9 37.13 -83.71 51.81
N ALA A 10 36.87 -82.75 50.86
CA ALA A 10 37.34 -82.88 49.49
C ALA A 10 37.14 -81.53 48.78
N ALA A 11 38.24 -80.84 48.54
CA ALA A 11 38.34 -79.81 47.54
C ALA A 11 38.02 -80.42 46.17
N GLY A 12 36.80 -80.15 45.66
CA GLY A 12 36.41 -80.48 44.29
C GLY A 12 36.86 -79.39 43.37
N ASP A 13 37.92 -79.68 42.64
CA ASP A 13 38.37 -78.93 41.48
C ASP A 13 37.20 -78.82 40.45
N VAL A 14 36.58 -77.68 40.39
CA VAL A 14 35.55 -77.37 39.36
C VAL A 14 36.27 -76.72 38.21
N SER A 15 36.74 -77.53 37.28
CA SER A 15 37.15 -77.11 35.94
C SER A 15 36.05 -76.32 35.29
N PRO A 16 36.37 -75.17 34.62
CA PRO A 16 35.38 -74.42 33.90
C PRO A 16 34.78 -75.24 32.71
N PRO A 17 33.51 -75.12 32.39
CA PRO A 17 32.89 -75.86 31.31
C PRO A 17 33.58 -75.55 29.96
N ALA A 18 33.79 -76.59 29.17
CA ALA A 18 34.46 -76.60 27.90
C ALA A 18 34.01 -75.44 26.94
N ARG A 19 34.97 -74.62 26.53
CA ARG A 19 34.85 -73.43 25.63
C ARG A 19 34.46 -73.74 24.17
N GLY A 20 33.86 -74.87 23.85
CA GLY A 20 33.74 -75.33 22.48
C GLY A 20 32.38 -75.17 21.80
N GLY A 21 31.28 -74.72 22.49
CA GLY A 21 29.94 -74.75 21.95
C GLY A 21 29.21 -73.42 21.87
N HIS A 22 29.74 -72.36 22.50
CA HIS A 22 29.09 -71.06 22.52
C HIS A 22 29.57 -70.10 21.39
N ASP A 23 30.83 -70.24 20.93
CA ASP A 23 31.50 -69.29 20.06
C ASP A 23 30.80 -69.10 18.67
N ALA A 24 30.36 -70.18 18.02
CA ALA A 24 29.79 -70.09 16.67
C ALA A 24 28.37 -69.51 16.59
N ARG A 25 27.60 -69.51 17.68
CA ARG A 25 26.25 -68.92 17.72
C ARG A 25 26.29 -67.45 18.08
N VAL A 26 27.24 -67.03 18.88
CA VAL A 26 27.41 -65.65 19.35
C VAL A 26 28.06 -64.77 18.27
N ASP A 27 28.96 -65.32 17.46
CA ASP A 27 29.63 -64.62 16.36
C ASP A 27 28.66 -64.24 15.20
N ASN A 28 27.44 -64.81 15.15
CA ASN A 28 26.41 -64.48 14.17
C ASN A 28 25.39 -63.44 14.67
N VAL A 29 25.57 -62.91 15.90
CA VAL A 29 24.74 -61.81 16.42
C VAL A 29 25.25 -60.50 15.83
N ASP A 30 24.32 -59.67 15.35
CA ASP A 30 24.65 -58.35 14.78
C ASP A 30 24.92 -57.35 15.93
N GLY A 31 26.06 -57.57 16.63
CA GLY A 31 26.48 -56.79 17.77
C GLY A 31 27.60 -57.49 18.54
N ILE A 32 28.32 -56.77 19.37
CA ILE A 32 29.38 -57.27 20.20
C ILE A 32 28.75 -57.87 21.47
N VAL A 33 28.78 -59.20 21.57
CA VAL A 33 28.42 -59.88 22.80
C VAL A 33 29.67 -59.94 23.69
N TRP A 34 29.50 -59.57 24.95
CA TRP A 34 30.60 -59.48 25.90
C TRP A 34 30.20 -59.94 27.30
N GLU A 35 31.20 -60.42 28.05
CA GLU A 35 31.09 -60.70 29.47
C GLU A 35 32.25 -60.03 30.18
N ALA A 36 32.01 -59.50 31.38
CA ALA A 36 32.99 -58.85 32.21
C ALA A 36 32.80 -59.20 33.68
N ASP A 37 33.86 -59.07 34.46
CA ASP A 37 33.75 -59.11 35.91
C ASP A 37 33.15 -57.83 36.49
N LEU A 38 32.93 -57.77 37.81
CA LEU A 38 32.33 -56.56 38.43
C LEU A 38 33.28 -55.36 38.46
N SER A 39 34.54 -55.54 38.08
CA SER A 39 35.53 -54.46 37.91
C SER A 39 35.62 -53.98 36.47
N LEU A 40 34.73 -54.43 35.61
CA LEU A 40 34.62 -54.10 34.15
C LEU A 40 35.82 -54.65 33.34
N HIS A 41 36.51 -55.67 33.81
CA HIS A 41 37.48 -56.41 32.99
C HIS A 41 36.77 -57.45 32.15
N PHE A 42 36.92 -57.37 30.83
CA PHE A 42 36.30 -58.33 29.92
C PHE A 42 36.88 -59.71 30.04
N VAL A 43 36.03 -60.72 30.22
CA VAL A 43 36.39 -62.13 30.25
C VAL A 43 36.02 -62.86 28.96
N PHE A 44 35.09 -62.29 28.22
CA PHE A 44 34.67 -62.75 26.89
C PHE A 44 34.26 -61.58 26.03
N VAL A 45 34.61 -61.55 24.73
CA VAL A 45 34.13 -60.61 23.72
C VAL A 45 34.01 -61.38 22.40
N SER A 46 32.91 -61.23 21.71
CA SER A 46 32.70 -61.87 20.41
C SER A 46 33.57 -61.25 19.32
N LYS A 47 33.89 -62.01 18.28
CA LYS A 47 34.70 -61.54 17.11
C LYS A 47 34.08 -60.37 16.36
N GLN A 48 32.81 -60.07 16.62
CA GLN A 48 32.15 -58.90 16.04
C GLN A 48 32.83 -57.60 16.50
N ALA A 49 33.49 -57.57 17.65
CA ALA A 49 34.28 -56.43 18.11
C ALA A 49 35.41 -56.04 17.12
N GLU A 50 36.10 -57.04 16.57
CA GLU A 50 37.13 -56.80 15.54
C GLU A 50 36.54 -56.20 14.26
N ARG A 51 35.34 -56.65 13.85
CA ARG A 51 34.66 -56.15 12.65
C ARG A 51 34.16 -54.74 12.83
N LEU A 52 33.57 -54.43 13.98
CA LEU A 52 32.95 -53.12 14.24
C LEU A 52 33.96 -52.05 14.61
N LEU A 53 34.90 -52.37 15.50
CA LEU A 53 35.82 -51.40 16.09
C LEU A 53 37.28 -51.57 15.63
N GLY A 54 37.59 -52.69 14.94
CA GLY A 54 38.93 -52.93 14.38
C GLY A 54 40.01 -53.31 15.43
N TYR A 55 39.64 -53.54 16.67
CA TYR A 55 40.57 -53.96 17.70
C TYR A 55 40.53 -55.48 17.87
N PRO A 56 41.69 -56.17 17.89
CA PRO A 56 41.76 -57.61 18.19
C PRO A 56 41.08 -57.93 19.52
N VAL A 57 40.38 -59.07 19.60
CA VAL A 57 39.68 -59.51 20.82
C VAL A 57 40.65 -59.64 21.98
N GLU A 58 41.90 -60.08 21.73
CA GLU A 58 42.96 -60.23 22.74
C GLU A 58 43.20 -58.93 23.54
N ARG A 59 43.11 -57.74 22.87
CA ARG A 59 43.30 -56.47 23.56
C ARG A 59 42.20 -56.20 24.59
N TRP A 60 40.95 -56.52 24.27
CA TRP A 60 39.82 -56.39 25.17
C TRP A 60 39.97 -57.22 26.43
N LEU A 61 40.60 -58.40 26.31
CA LEU A 61 40.75 -59.35 27.39
C LEU A 61 42.04 -59.11 28.24
N THR A 62 43.06 -58.45 27.67
CA THR A 62 44.35 -58.27 28.31
C THR A 62 44.59 -56.85 28.85
N GLU A 63 43.95 -55.84 28.29
CA GLU A 63 44.06 -54.44 28.71
C GLU A 63 42.94 -54.09 29.72
N PRO A 64 43.31 -53.83 31.03
CA PRO A 64 42.27 -53.70 32.08
C PRO A 64 41.24 -52.63 31.87
N ASP A 65 41.65 -51.48 31.34
CA ASP A 65 40.77 -50.32 31.16
C ASP A 65 40.36 -50.08 29.66
N PHE A 66 40.47 -51.15 28.86
CA PHE A 66 40.27 -51.07 27.40
C PHE A 66 39.01 -50.30 26.98
N TRP A 67 37.85 -50.61 27.58
CA TRP A 67 36.60 -49.96 27.28
C TRP A 67 36.63 -48.45 27.55
N VAL A 68 37.10 -48.08 28.77
CA VAL A 68 37.14 -46.67 29.20
C VAL A 68 38.12 -45.86 28.35
N GLU A 69 39.26 -46.42 27.99
CA GLU A 69 40.28 -45.74 27.20
C GLU A 69 39.83 -45.48 25.75
N HIS A 70 38.97 -46.36 25.21
CA HIS A 70 38.46 -46.25 23.86
C HIS A 70 37.08 -45.58 23.76
N LEU A 71 36.47 -45.14 24.88
CA LEU A 71 35.34 -44.25 24.86
C LEU A 71 35.74 -42.89 24.29
N HIS A 72 34.79 -42.26 23.58
CA HIS A 72 34.97 -40.87 23.16
C HIS A 72 35.24 -39.98 24.40
N PRO A 73 36.19 -39.03 24.34
CA PRO A 73 36.57 -38.22 25.51
C PRO A 73 35.39 -37.60 26.25
N ASP A 74 34.38 -37.05 25.50
CA ASP A 74 33.21 -36.42 26.11
C ASP A 74 32.28 -37.41 26.82
N ASP A 75 32.31 -38.68 26.45
CA ASP A 75 31.39 -39.70 26.97
C ASP A 75 32.02 -40.52 28.11
N ARG A 76 33.34 -40.49 28.26
CA ARG A 76 34.13 -41.34 29.17
C ARG A 76 33.66 -41.28 30.61
N ASP A 77 33.59 -40.07 31.17
CA ASP A 77 33.30 -39.89 32.59
C ASP A 77 31.88 -40.31 32.94
N TRP A 78 30.91 -39.90 32.15
CA TRP A 78 29.49 -40.20 32.43
C TRP A 78 29.14 -41.67 32.14
N ALA A 79 29.66 -42.25 31.06
CA ALA A 79 29.37 -43.64 30.71
C ALA A 79 29.94 -44.59 31.78
N PHE A 80 31.19 -44.35 32.21
CA PHE A 80 31.80 -45.12 33.29
C PHE A 80 31.05 -44.98 34.62
N ALA A 81 30.72 -43.75 35.02
CA ALA A 81 29.98 -43.50 36.26
C ALA A 81 28.58 -44.14 36.22
N SER A 82 27.87 -44.05 35.08
CA SER A 82 26.54 -44.64 34.91
C SER A 82 26.56 -46.17 34.98
N CYS A 83 27.50 -46.80 34.28
CA CYS A 83 27.68 -48.26 34.32
C CYS A 83 27.98 -48.72 35.75
N ARG A 84 28.95 -48.08 36.44
CA ARG A 84 29.32 -48.42 37.81
C ARG A 84 28.16 -48.26 38.79
N SER A 85 27.39 -47.18 38.70
CA SER A 85 26.20 -46.95 39.53
C SER A 85 25.14 -48.04 39.34
N ALA A 86 24.89 -48.45 38.10
CA ALA A 86 23.91 -49.52 37.81
C ALA A 86 24.37 -50.89 38.32
N VAL A 87 25.70 -51.19 38.23
CA VAL A 87 26.30 -52.39 38.79
C VAL A 87 26.17 -52.43 40.33
N GLU A 88 26.44 -51.31 41.01
CA GLU A 88 26.27 -51.18 42.46
C GLU A 88 24.82 -51.39 42.90
N GLN A 89 23.88 -50.88 42.10
CA GLN A 89 22.43 -51.03 42.31
C GLN A 89 21.90 -52.41 41.88
N ARG A 90 22.69 -53.20 41.21
CA ARG A 90 22.35 -54.52 40.68
C ARG A 90 21.21 -54.49 39.66
N LEU A 91 21.12 -53.42 38.87
CA LEU A 91 20.06 -53.23 37.88
C LEU A 91 20.61 -53.48 36.47
N PRO A 92 19.78 -54.09 35.58
CA PRO A 92 20.08 -54.07 34.17
C PRO A 92 19.99 -52.61 33.67
N HIS A 93 20.84 -52.25 32.72
CA HIS A 93 20.86 -50.89 32.19
C HIS A 93 21.18 -50.84 30.71
N GLU A 94 20.82 -49.76 30.09
CA GLU A 94 21.09 -49.45 28.69
C GLU A 94 21.83 -48.13 28.62
N LEU A 95 22.92 -48.08 27.84
CA LEU A 95 23.72 -46.89 27.60
C LEU A 95 23.93 -46.72 26.10
N GLU A 96 23.86 -45.50 25.62
CA GLU A 96 24.30 -45.16 24.28
C GLU A 96 25.50 -44.21 24.38
N TYR A 97 26.65 -44.64 23.90
CA TYR A 97 27.90 -43.89 23.96
C TYR A 97 28.71 -44.06 22.69
N ARG A 98 29.69 -43.19 22.50
CA ARG A 98 30.63 -43.24 21.39
C ARG A 98 31.89 -43.98 21.77
N MET A 99 32.33 -44.89 20.90
CA MET A 99 33.67 -45.47 20.96
C MET A 99 34.51 -45.05 19.77
N LEU A 100 35.81 -44.93 19.99
CA LEU A 100 36.81 -44.71 18.95
C LEU A 100 37.26 -46.05 18.38
N ALA A 101 37.01 -46.30 17.10
CA ALA A 101 37.52 -47.46 16.39
C ALA A 101 39.03 -47.33 16.12
N ALA A 102 39.70 -48.43 15.82
CA ALA A 102 41.14 -48.48 15.58
C ALA A 102 41.61 -47.62 14.38
N ASP A 103 40.72 -47.34 13.45
CA ASP A 103 40.95 -46.45 12.29
C ASP A 103 40.60 -44.97 12.58
N GLY A 104 40.23 -44.66 13.82
CA GLY A 104 39.84 -43.31 14.27
C GLY A 104 38.37 -42.93 14.01
N ARG A 105 37.54 -43.80 13.43
CA ARG A 105 36.10 -43.55 13.30
C ARG A 105 35.44 -43.51 14.66
N VAL A 106 34.43 -42.68 14.79
CA VAL A 106 33.51 -42.64 15.93
C VAL A 106 32.35 -43.60 15.64
N VAL A 107 32.16 -44.60 16.48
CA VAL A 107 31.09 -45.59 16.41
C VAL A 107 30.15 -45.38 17.59
N TRP A 108 28.84 -45.16 17.30
CA TRP A 108 27.81 -45.10 18.32
C TRP A 108 27.37 -46.50 18.69
N LEU A 109 27.57 -46.88 19.96
CA LEU A 109 27.13 -48.15 20.47
C LEU A 109 25.98 -47.98 21.46
N ARG A 110 24.97 -48.81 21.29
CA ARG A 110 23.92 -49.03 22.28
C ARG A 110 24.26 -50.30 23.02
N ASP A 111 24.56 -50.16 24.29
CA ASP A 111 25.04 -51.26 25.17
C ASP A 111 23.95 -51.66 26.15
N LEU A 112 23.46 -52.89 26.01
CA LEU A 112 22.45 -53.50 26.85
C LEU A 112 23.14 -54.39 27.88
N VAL A 113 23.18 -53.96 29.13
CA VAL A 113 23.98 -54.61 30.19
C VAL A 113 23.07 -55.30 31.20
N THR A 114 23.36 -56.53 31.52
CA THR A 114 22.70 -57.35 32.55
C THR A 114 23.68 -57.82 33.58
N VAL A 115 23.32 -57.73 34.87
CA VAL A 115 24.16 -58.22 35.98
C VAL A 115 23.89 -59.70 36.17
N LEU A 116 24.97 -60.51 36.23
CA LEU A 116 24.89 -61.98 36.45
C LEU A 116 24.97 -62.31 37.94
N PHE A 117 24.09 -63.23 38.39
CA PHE A 117 24.00 -63.64 39.78
C PHE A 117 24.28 -65.16 39.95
N ARG A 118 24.99 -65.51 41.00
CA ARG A 118 25.16 -66.88 41.48
C ARG A 118 24.93 -66.89 43.01
N ASP A 119 24.03 -67.72 43.46
CA ASP A 119 23.68 -67.84 44.90
C ASP A 119 23.33 -66.50 45.57
N GLY A 120 22.63 -65.62 44.82
CA GLY A 120 22.17 -64.27 45.26
C GLY A 120 23.27 -63.21 45.31
N ARG A 121 24.52 -63.56 44.89
CA ARG A 121 25.63 -62.61 44.77
C ARG A 121 25.89 -62.27 43.30
N ALA A 122 26.04 -61.00 43.01
CA ALA A 122 26.52 -60.59 41.70
C ALA A 122 27.98 -61.05 41.51
N TYR A 123 28.25 -61.63 40.34
CA TYR A 123 29.64 -62.16 40.08
C TYR A 123 30.20 -61.64 38.75
N GLY A 124 29.34 -61.07 37.87
CA GLY A 124 29.79 -60.56 36.58
C GLY A 124 28.71 -59.81 35.85
N LEU A 125 29.05 -59.33 34.68
CA LEU A 125 28.19 -58.60 33.75
C LEU A 125 28.19 -59.33 32.41
N HIS A 126 27.10 -59.23 31.72
CA HIS A 126 27.01 -59.66 30.33
C HIS A 126 26.21 -58.61 29.53
N GLY A 127 26.63 -58.36 28.33
CA GLY A 127 25.97 -57.33 27.53
C GLY A 127 26.07 -57.56 26.02
N LEU A 128 25.34 -56.72 25.33
CA LEU A 128 25.28 -56.64 23.86
C LEU A 128 25.44 -55.19 23.44
N MET A 129 26.55 -54.88 22.76
CA MET A 129 26.74 -53.59 22.09
C MET A 129 26.30 -53.68 20.65
N VAL A 130 25.33 -52.85 20.27
CA VAL A 130 24.80 -52.78 18.92
C VAL A 130 25.26 -51.47 18.29
N ASP A 131 25.77 -51.53 17.06
CA ASP A 131 26.13 -50.34 16.30
C ASP A 131 24.85 -49.63 15.84
N VAL A 132 24.65 -48.39 16.31
CA VAL A 132 23.52 -47.52 15.98
C VAL A 132 23.94 -46.29 15.18
N THR A 133 25.17 -46.29 14.66
CA THR A 133 25.77 -45.14 13.96
C THR A 133 24.94 -44.74 12.74
N GLU A 134 24.59 -45.68 11.83
CA GLU A 134 23.79 -45.39 10.65
C GLU A 134 22.39 -44.89 11.00
N GLN A 135 21.75 -45.50 12.01
CA GLN A 135 20.44 -45.12 12.49
C GLN A 135 20.44 -43.66 13.03
N ARG A 136 21.44 -43.33 13.86
CA ARG A 136 21.60 -41.97 14.38
C ARG A 136 21.89 -40.96 13.28
N GLN A 137 22.83 -41.26 12.39
CA GLN A 137 23.14 -40.36 11.26
C GLN A 137 21.95 -40.15 10.32
N ALA A 138 21.14 -41.19 10.07
CA ALA A 138 19.92 -41.07 9.26
C ALA A 138 18.88 -40.19 9.94
N LYS A 139 18.70 -40.35 11.26
CA LYS A 139 17.81 -39.53 12.06
C LYS A 139 18.25 -38.06 12.08
N GLU A 140 19.53 -37.80 12.36
CA GLU A 140 20.08 -36.42 12.36
C GLU A 140 19.96 -35.75 10.98
N ARG A 141 20.26 -36.51 9.89
CA ARG A 141 20.07 -35.98 8.52
C ARG A 141 18.62 -35.66 8.23
N LEU A 142 17.68 -36.47 8.69
CA LEU A 142 16.25 -36.21 8.54
C LEU A 142 15.85 -34.95 9.33
N GLU A 143 16.24 -34.83 10.58
CA GLU A 143 15.95 -33.67 11.42
C GLU A 143 16.53 -32.38 10.83
N GLN A 144 17.79 -32.43 10.35
CA GLN A 144 18.42 -31.29 9.67
C GLN A 144 17.66 -30.91 8.37
N THR A 145 17.24 -31.91 7.60
CA THR A 145 16.49 -31.67 6.35
C THR A 145 15.13 -31.05 6.63
N VAL A 146 14.40 -31.54 7.64
CA VAL A 146 13.12 -30.99 8.04
C VAL A 146 13.29 -29.55 8.53
N SER A 147 14.25 -29.31 9.42
CA SER A 147 14.51 -27.96 9.93
C SER A 147 14.91 -26.97 8.83
N LEU A 148 15.71 -27.41 7.85
CA LEU A 148 16.07 -26.59 6.69
C LEU A 148 14.85 -26.26 5.83
N LEU A 149 13.97 -27.23 5.60
CA LEU A 149 12.73 -27.02 4.82
C LEU A 149 11.80 -26.05 5.52
N GLU A 150 11.59 -26.19 6.83
CA GLU A 150 10.78 -25.29 7.65
C GLU A 150 11.34 -23.86 7.60
N ALA A 151 12.63 -23.69 7.85
CA ALA A 151 13.30 -22.40 7.78
C ALA A 151 13.20 -21.76 6.39
N THR A 152 13.28 -22.56 5.33
CA THR A 152 13.13 -22.09 3.95
C THR A 152 11.71 -21.61 3.68
N LEU A 153 10.70 -22.34 4.11
CA LEU A 153 9.30 -21.94 3.98
C LEU A 153 8.99 -20.67 4.78
N ASP A 154 9.52 -20.55 5.98
CA ASP A 154 9.31 -19.38 6.83
C ASP A 154 10.06 -18.12 6.36
N SER A 155 11.12 -18.30 5.57
CA SER A 155 11.89 -17.18 4.99
C SER A 155 11.22 -16.57 3.75
N THR A 156 10.17 -17.19 3.21
CA THR A 156 9.43 -16.64 2.05
C THR A 156 8.56 -15.46 2.48
N ALA A 157 8.47 -14.45 1.60
CA ALA A 157 7.54 -13.32 1.81
C ALA A 157 6.07 -13.71 1.62
N ASP A 158 5.81 -14.88 1.05
CA ASP A 158 4.47 -15.38 0.76
C ASP A 158 3.94 -16.24 1.92
N GLY A 159 2.69 -16.03 2.27
CA GLY A 159 1.96 -16.91 3.17
C GLY A 159 1.58 -18.21 2.45
N LEU A 160 2.12 -19.35 2.88
CA LEU A 160 1.90 -20.64 2.25
C LEU A 160 0.96 -21.50 3.10
N LEU A 161 -0.02 -22.11 2.43
CA LEU A 161 -0.95 -23.08 2.99
C LEU A 161 -1.01 -24.30 2.08
N VAL A 162 -0.81 -25.48 2.64
CA VAL A 162 -0.94 -26.76 1.92
C VAL A 162 -2.11 -27.55 2.50
N VAL A 163 -2.98 -28.02 1.61
CA VAL A 163 -4.12 -28.85 1.98
C VAL A 163 -4.09 -30.17 1.21
N ASP A 164 -4.65 -31.22 1.77
CA ASP A 164 -4.86 -32.49 1.09
C ASP A 164 -6.05 -32.46 0.10
N GLN A 165 -6.41 -33.61 -0.47
CA GLN A 165 -7.53 -33.73 -1.42
C GLN A 165 -8.90 -33.47 -0.77
N ASP A 166 -9.02 -33.69 0.52
CA ASP A 166 -10.25 -33.49 1.31
C ASP A 166 -10.34 -32.05 1.87
N GLY A 167 -9.29 -31.25 1.67
CA GLY A 167 -9.22 -29.87 2.12
C GLY A 167 -8.65 -29.70 3.53
N HIS A 168 -8.13 -30.76 4.16
CA HIS A 168 -7.49 -30.65 5.47
C HIS A 168 -6.10 -30.03 5.35
N ILE A 169 -5.77 -29.18 6.31
CA ILE A 169 -4.49 -28.48 6.35
C ILE A 169 -3.38 -29.46 6.72
N THR A 170 -2.41 -29.64 5.83
CA THR A 170 -1.24 -30.49 6.03
C THR A 170 0.01 -29.72 6.39
N ALA A 171 0.14 -28.47 5.92
CA ALA A 171 1.25 -27.59 6.25
C ALA A 171 0.86 -26.12 6.07
N ARG A 172 1.50 -25.24 6.83
CA ARG A 172 1.43 -23.79 6.68
C ARG A 172 2.73 -23.18 7.19
N ASN A 173 3.13 -22.03 6.65
CA ASN A 173 4.29 -21.31 7.14
C ASN A 173 3.86 -20.15 8.08
N ARG A 174 4.83 -19.60 8.79
CA ARG A 174 4.65 -18.49 9.72
C ARG A 174 4.08 -17.25 9.03
N GLN A 175 4.46 -16.98 7.78
CA GLN A 175 3.99 -15.83 7.02
C GLN A 175 2.47 -15.91 6.74
N PHE A 176 1.94 -17.12 6.48
CA PHE A 176 0.50 -17.32 6.36
C PHE A 176 -0.23 -16.95 7.66
N GLU A 177 0.30 -17.39 8.81
CA GLU A 177 -0.30 -17.07 10.11
C GLU A 177 -0.30 -15.55 10.39
N GLN A 178 0.77 -14.87 10.02
CA GLN A 178 0.88 -13.41 10.17
C GLN A 178 -0.09 -12.65 9.25
N LEU A 179 -0.13 -13.01 7.96
CA LEU A 179 -1.02 -12.39 6.98
C LEU A 179 -2.49 -12.47 7.39
N TRP A 180 -2.88 -13.64 7.90
CA TRP A 180 -4.24 -13.88 8.32
C TRP A 180 -4.48 -13.60 9.81
N GLY A 181 -3.45 -13.14 10.57
CA GLY A 181 -3.53 -12.83 12.00
C GLY A 181 -4.04 -14.01 12.83
N LEU A 182 -3.49 -15.19 12.54
CA LEU A 182 -3.86 -16.47 13.16
C LEU A 182 -2.87 -16.91 14.23
N THR A 183 -2.01 -16.01 14.68
CA THR A 183 -1.00 -16.26 15.72
C THR A 183 -1.68 -16.73 17.00
N GLY A 184 -1.34 -17.96 17.43
CA GLY A 184 -1.91 -18.59 18.63
C GLY A 184 -2.96 -19.70 18.39
N LEU A 185 -3.36 -19.95 17.15
CA LEU A 185 -4.12 -21.16 16.81
C LEU A 185 -3.14 -22.35 16.78
N THR A 186 -3.27 -23.26 17.74
CA THR A 186 -2.49 -24.50 17.78
C THR A 186 -2.62 -25.27 16.46
N ALA A 187 -1.57 -26.01 16.10
CA ALA A 187 -1.48 -26.81 14.87
C ALA A 187 -2.65 -27.80 14.69
N CYS A 188 -3.41 -28.06 15.74
CA CYS A 188 -4.61 -28.91 15.76
C CYS A 188 -5.93 -28.14 15.71
N ALA A 189 -5.93 -26.82 15.40
CA ALA A 189 -7.18 -26.10 15.22
C ALA A 189 -7.91 -26.67 14.01
N GLN A 190 -9.14 -27.14 14.22
CA GLN A 190 -10.00 -27.67 13.17
C GLN A 190 -10.07 -26.69 12.01
N ASP A 191 -9.99 -27.19 10.78
CA ASP A 191 -10.09 -26.39 9.53
C ASP A 191 -11.27 -25.40 9.56
N ALA A 192 -12.38 -25.77 10.20
CA ALA A 192 -13.54 -24.91 10.38
C ALA A 192 -13.25 -23.61 11.14
N ALA A 193 -12.39 -23.63 12.16
CA ALA A 193 -12.04 -22.42 12.93
C ALA A 193 -11.16 -21.46 12.10
N LEU A 194 -10.23 -22.02 11.33
CA LEU A 194 -9.40 -21.25 10.40
C LEU A 194 -10.25 -20.59 9.30
N LEU A 195 -11.14 -21.38 8.68
CA LEU A 195 -12.02 -20.87 7.62
C LEU A 195 -12.97 -19.78 8.14
N ALA A 196 -13.48 -19.91 9.38
CA ALA A 196 -14.29 -18.88 10.03
C ALA A 196 -13.47 -17.58 10.24
N ALA A 197 -12.26 -17.68 10.76
CA ALA A 197 -11.38 -16.53 10.99
C ALA A 197 -10.98 -15.83 9.67
N VAL A 198 -10.74 -16.59 8.60
CA VAL A 198 -10.49 -16.05 7.26
C VAL A 198 -11.73 -15.34 6.72
N ARG A 199 -12.93 -15.94 6.89
CA ARG A 199 -14.21 -15.38 6.41
C ARG A 199 -14.48 -13.99 6.98
N GLU A 200 -14.21 -13.78 8.25
CA GLU A 200 -14.43 -12.49 8.91
C GLU A 200 -13.55 -11.36 8.34
N LYS A 201 -12.38 -11.69 7.81
CA LYS A 201 -11.42 -10.71 7.28
C LYS A 201 -11.65 -10.36 5.82
N LEU A 202 -12.35 -11.19 5.08
CA LEU A 202 -12.61 -10.99 3.66
C LEU A 202 -13.65 -9.88 3.43
N LYS A 203 -13.42 -9.06 2.42
CA LYS A 203 -14.39 -8.06 1.95
C LYS A 203 -15.56 -8.73 1.23
N ASP A 204 -15.27 -9.74 0.39
CA ASP A 204 -16.25 -10.59 -0.29
C ASP A 204 -15.98 -12.07 0.03
N PRO A 205 -16.51 -12.58 1.14
CA PRO A 205 -16.32 -13.97 1.54
C PRO A 205 -16.99 -14.97 0.59
N ASP A 206 -18.14 -14.63 0.03
CA ASP A 206 -18.93 -15.59 -0.76
C ASP A 206 -18.25 -15.85 -2.12
N ALA A 207 -17.75 -14.81 -2.79
CA ALA A 207 -16.93 -14.96 -4.00
C ALA A 207 -15.64 -15.77 -3.72
N PHE A 208 -14.98 -15.50 -2.60
CA PHE A 208 -13.76 -16.21 -2.21
C PHE A 208 -14.01 -17.72 -2.05
N PHE A 209 -15.03 -18.10 -1.25
CA PHE A 209 -15.31 -19.52 -0.97
C PHE A 209 -15.90 -20.24 -2.18
N SER A 210 -16.74 -19.59 -2.98
CA SER A 210 -17.21 -20.17 -4.26
C SER A 210 -16.04 -20.50 -5.20
N ARG A 211 -15.05 -19.62 -5.26
CA ARG A 211 -13.84 -19.86 -6.07
C ARG A 211 -12.99 -21.00 -5.51
N VAL A 212 -12.85 -21.08 -4.20
CA VAL A 212 -12.16 -22.20 -3.52
C VAL A 212 -12.85 -23.53 -3.86
N GLN A 213 -14.18 -23.60 -3.74
CA GLN A 213 -14.94 -24.80 -4.03
C GLN A 213 -14.79 -25.24 -5.51
N ALA A 214 -14.89 -24.31 -6.45
CA ALA A 214 -14.68 -24.60 -7.87
C ALA A 214 -13.28 -25.21 -8.16
N LEU A 215 -12.26 -24.79 -7.41
CA LEU A 215 -10.90 -25.33 -7.55
C LEU A 215 -10.74 -26.73 -6.93
N TYR A 216 -11.54 -27.09 -5.93
CA TYR A 216 -11.58 -28.47 -5.45
C TYR A 216 -12.30 -29.40 -6.42
N GLU A 217 -13.33 -28.92 -7.11
CA GLU A 217 -14.02 -29.68 -8.17
C GLU A 217 -13.12 -29.93 -9.40
N GLN A 218 -12.11 -29.06 -9.61
CA GLN A 218 -11.14 -29.15 -10.70
C GLN A 218 -9.70 -29.19 -10.17
N PRO A 219 -9.24 -30.31 -9.59
CA PRO A 219 -7.96 -30.39 -8.86
C PRO A 219 -6.72 -30.05 -9.68
N SER A 220 -6.76 -30.24 -11.01
CA SER A 220 -5.65 -29.92 -11.91
C SER A 220 -5.55 -28.44 -12.29
N GLN A 221 -6.59 -27.65 -12.01
CA GLN A 221 -6.64 -26.23 -12.40
C GLN A 221 -5.73 -25.39 -11.48
N GLU A 222 -4.94 -24.52 -12.12
CA GLU A 222 -4.21 -23.43 -11.45
C GLU A 222 -5.08 -22.19 -11.40
N SER A 223 -4.91 -21.33 -10.40
CA SER A 223 -5.59 -20.06 -10.37
C SER A 223 -4.73 -18.94 -9.79
N PHE A 224 -5.07 -17.74 -10.25
CA PHE A 224 -4.58 -16.49 -9.73
C PHE A 224 -5.76 -15.57 -9.48
N ASP A 225 -5.86 -15.01 -8.28
CA ASP A 225 -6.94 -14.11 -7.88
C ASP A 225 -6.40 -12.98 -7.00
N ILE A 226 -7.09 -11.84 -7.03
CA ILE A 226 -6.85 -10.74 -6.09
C ILE A 226 -7.90 -10.84 -4.98
N VAL A 227 -7.46 -10.80 -3.73
CA VAL A 227 -8.31 -10.88 -2.54
C VAL A 227 -8.20 -9.59 -1.76
N GLU A 228 -9.31 -8.86 -1.62
CA GLU A 228 -9.37 -7.66 -0.79
C GLU A 228 -9.84 -8.01 0.62
N LEU A 229 -9.12 -7.51 1.62
CA LEU A 229 -9.47 -7.67 3.04
C LEU A 229 -10.23 -6.44 3.55
N ARG A 230 -11.00 -6.62 4.63
CA ARG A 230 -11.78 -5.54 5.27
C ARG A 230 -10.90 -4.45 5.90
N ASP A 231 -9.68 -4.79 6.29
CA ASP A 231 -8.70 -3.86 6.84
C ASP A 231 -7.97 -3.03 5.75
N GLY A 232 -8.33 -3.22 4.48
CA GLY A 232 -7.78 -2.47 3.34
C GLY A 232 -6.59 -3.15 2.67
N ARG A 233 -6.09 -4.26 3.21
CA ARG A 233 -5.01 -5.02 2.56
C ARG A 233 -5.52 -5.72 1.31
N VAL A 234 -4.60 -5.87 0.36
CA VAL A 234 -4.83 -6.54 -0.92
C VAL A 234 -3.84 -7.68 -1.05
N LEU A 235 -4.34 -8.90 -1.17
CA LEU A 235 -3.52 -10.09 -1.31
C LEU A 235 -3.64 -10.65 -2.74
N GLU A 236 -2.52 -11.02 -3.35
CA GLU A 236 -2.49 -11.93 -4.48
C GLU A 236 -2.56 -13.36 -3.97
N ARG A 237 -3.50 -14.13 -4.50
CA ARG A 237 -3.67 -15.54 -4.21
C ARG A 237 -3.33 -16.39 -5.43
N TYR A 238 -2.34 -17.25 -5.28
CA TYR A 238 -2.04 -18.31 -6.25
C TYR A 238 -2.51 -19.65 -5.69
N SER A 239 -3.03 -20.51 -6.54
CA SER A 239 -3.40 -21.86 -6.18
C SER A 239 -2.88 -22.85 -7.20
N LEU A 240 -2.08 -23.81 -6.73
CA LEU A 240 -1.41 -24.80 -7.55
C LEU A 240 -1.70 -26.23 -7.03
N PRO A 241 -1.90 -27.23 -7.91
CA PRO A 241 -2.04 -28.61 -7.48
C PRO A 241 -0.71 -29.13 -6.91
N GLN A 242 -0.77 -29.72 -5.70
CA GLN A 242 0.34 -30.44 -5.12
C GLN A 242 0.49 -31.80 -5.81
N ARG A 243 1.66 -32.08 -6.38
CA ARG A 243 1.92 -33.35 -7.07
C ARG A 243 3.00 -34.16 -6.37
N ARG A 244 2.72 -35.43 -6.14
CA ARG A 244 3.68 -36.41 -5.64
C ARG A 244 3.74 -37.60 -6.59
N ARG A 245 4.89 -37.84 -7.17
CA ARG A 245 5.11 -38.90 -8.20
C ARG A 245 4.08 -38.85 -9.35
N GLY A 246 3.73 -37.64 -9.78
CA GLY A 246 2.77 -37.41 -10.88
C GLY A 246 1.29 -37.42 -10.48
N LEU A 247 0.94 -37.91 -9.31
CA LEU A 247 -0.43 -37.88 -8.79
C LEU A 247 -0.69 -36.59 -8.00
N ILE A 248 -1.89 -36.03 -8.16
CA ILE A 248 -2.32 -34.88 -7.35
C ILE A 248 -2.68 -35.42 -5.97
N THR A 249 -2.01 -34.90 -4.93
CA THR A 249 -2.21 -35.30 -3.53
C THR A 249 -2.81 -34.21 -2.66
N GLY A 250 -3.02 -33.03 -3.24
CA GLY A 250 -3.56 -31.89 -2.53
C GLY A 250 -3.39 -30.60 -3.33
N ARG A 251 -3.38 -29.49 -2.64
CA ARG A 251 -3.27 -28.15 -3.23
C ARG A 251 -2.41 -27.22 -2.36
N VAL A 252 -1.60 -26.41 -3.02
CA VAL A 252 -0.81 -25.36 -2.38
C VAL A 252 -1.47 -24.02 -2.68
N TRP A 253 -1.65 -23.21 -1.67
CA TRP A 253 -2.10 -21.84 -1.73
C TRP A 253 -0.97 -20.92 -1.31
N SER A 254 -0.69 -19.92 -2.12
CA SER A 254 0.26 -18.85 -1.81
C SER A 254 -0.49 -17.53 -1.74
N PHE A 255 -0.22 -16.75 -0.71
CA PHE A 255 -0.80 -15.41 -0.50
C PHE A 255 0.33 -14.41 -0.37
N ARG A 256 0.32 -13.38 -1.22
CA ARG A 256 1.29 -12.29 -1.19
C ARG A 256 0.59 -10.98 -0.90
N ASP A 257 1.06 -10.26 0.10
CA ASP A 257 0.60 -8.89 0.33
C ASP A 257 1.15 -7.96 -0.77
N VAL A 258 0.25 -7.34 -1.50
CA VAL A 258 0.56 -6.42 -2.61
C VAL A 258 -0.10 -5.05 -2.39
N THR A 259 -0.48 -4.76 -1.16
CA THR A 259 -1.21 -3.56 -0.78
C THR A 259 -0.51 -2.29 -1.25
N ASP A 260 0.78 -2.14 -0.91
CA ASP A 260 1.56 -0.95 -1.28
C ASP A 260 1.69 -0.82 -2.80
N ARG A 261 1.89 -1.93 -3.52
CA ARG A 261 1.99 -1.93 -4.98
C ARG A 261 0.69 -1.50 -5.64
N VAL A 262 -0.44 -2.05 -5.19
CA VAL A 262 -1.77 -1.72 -5.75
C VAL A 262 -2.15 -0.28 -5.41
N HIS A 263 -1.88 0.19 -4.20
CA HIS A 263 -2.13 1.58 -3.82
C HIS A 263 -1.27 2.56 -4.61
N ALA A 264 0.03 2.27 -4.78
CA ALA A 264 0.92 3.09 -5.60
C ALA A 264 0.45 3.16 -7.06
N GLN A 265 0.03 2.03 -7.64
CA GLN A 265 -0.50 1.98 -8.99
C GLN A 265 -1.79 2.80 -9.13
N ARG A 266 -2.76 2.63 -8.23
CA ARG A 266 -4.02 3.41 -8.22
C ARG A 266 -3.77 4.91 -8.05
N MET A 267 -2.79 5.29 -7.24
CA MET A 267 -2.39 6.69 -7.08
C MET A 267 -1.78 7.24 -8.36
N GLN A 268 -0.91 6.47 -9.01
CA GLN A 268 -0.31 6.87 -10.28
C GLN A 268 -1.36 7.06 -11.38
N GLU A 269 -2.33 6.15 -11.50
CA GLU A 269 -3.44 6.26 -12.44
C GLU A 269 -4.25 7.55 -12.20
N ARG A 270 -4.60 7.85 -10.94
CA ARG A 270 -5.31 9.11 -10.60
C ARG A 270 -4.51 10.35 -10.97
N LEU A 271 -3.21 10.38 -10.66
CA LEU A 271 -2.35 11.51 -11.01
C LEU A 271 -2.21 11.70 -12.52
N LEU A 272 -2.19 10.61 -13.29
CA LEU A 272 -2.19 10.68 -14.75
C LEU A 272 -3.51 11.23 -15.30
N ASP A 273 -4.65 10.79 -14.77
CA ASP A 273 -5.96 11.31 -15.16
C ASP A 273 -6.11 12.80 -14.83
N GLU A 274 -5.67 13.22 -13.64
CA GLU A 274 -5.64 14.64 -13.25
C GLU A 274 -4.72 15.46 -14.18
N ALA A 275 -3.55 14.94 -14.52
CA ALA A 275 -2.62 15.60 -15.43
C ALA A 275 -3.19 15.71 -16.86
N HIS A 276 -3.82 14.66 -17.37
CA HIS A 276 -4.47 14.68 -18.68
C HIS A 276 -5.61 15.70 -18.73
N GLU A 277 -6.43 15.77 -17.68
CA GLU A 277 -7.50 16.76 -17.60
C GLU A 277 -6.95 18.18 -17.56
N ALA A 278 -5.90 18.44 -16.78
CA ALA A 278 -5.23 19.74 -16.73
C ALA A 278 -4.64 20.14 -18.10
N ILE A 279 -4.04 19.19 -18.82
CA ILE A 279 -3.52 19.42 -20.17
C ILE A 279 -4.67 19.74 -21.13
N ARG A 280 -5.77 19.01 -21.09
CA ARG A 280 -6.93 19.24 -21.93
C ARG A 280 -7.51 20.64 -21.74
N VAL A 281 -7.74 21.03 -20.48
CA VAL A 281 -8.23 22.36 -20.13
C VAL A 281 -7.29 23.46 -20.64
N ARG A 282 -5.98 23.26 -20.54
CA ARG A 282 -4.96 24.19 -21.06
C ARG A 282 -5.00 24.31 -22.59
N ASP A 283 -5.11 23.18 -23.29
CA ASP A 283 -5.10 23.15 -24.76
C ASP A 283 -6.40 23.76 -25.33
N ASP A 284 -7.54 23.53 -24.70
CA ASP A 284 -8.80 24.20 -25.00
C ASP A 284 -8.67 25.71 -24.81
N PHE A 285 -8.05 26.16 -23.70
CA PHE A 285 -7.74 27.57 -23.44
C PHE A 285 -6.95 28.21 -24.60
N LEU A 286 -5.83 27.58 -25.00
CA LEU A 286 -4.98 28.09 -26.07
C LEU A 286 -5.73 28.15 -27.41
N SER A 287 -6.55 27.17 -27.70
CA SER A 287 -7.36 27.11 -28.94
C SER A 287 -8.37 28.24 -29.01
N ILE A 288 -9.13 28.44 -27.92
CA ILE A 288 -10.16 29.52 -27.84
C ILE A 288 -9.47 30.89 -27.91
N ALA A 289 -8.38 31.09 -27.15
CA ALA A 289 -7.64 32.34 -27.15
C ALA A 289 -7.10 32.70 -28.56
N ALA A 290 -6.52 31.72 -29.25
CA ALA A 290 -6.03 31.92 -30.62
C ALA A 290 -7.13 32.29 -31.58
N HIS A 291 -8.31 31.64 -31.47
CA HIS A 291 -9.47 31.96 -32.32
C HIS A 291 -9.98 33.36 -32.07
N GLU A 292 -10.18 33.77 -30.81
CA GLU A 292 -10.71 35.08 -30.44
C GLU A 292 -9.75 36.23 -30.74
N LEU A 293 -8.41 35.99 -30.69
CA LEU A 293 -7.41 36.97 -31.13
C LEU A 293 -7.38 37.11 -32.68
N LYS A 294 -7.57 36.02 -33.43
CA LYS A 294 -7.58 36.05 -34.90
C LYS A 294 -8.78 36.80 -35.44
N THR A 295 -9.92 36.76 -34.76
CA THR A 295 -11.18 37.38 -35.18
C THR A 295 -11.06 38.92 -35.38
N PRO A 296 -10.57 39.75 -34.43
CA PRO A 296 -10.37 41.17 -34.62
C PRO A 296 -9.15 41.55 -35.50
N LEU A 297 -8.17 40.67 -35.58
CA LEU A 297 -6.95 40.89 -36.36
C LEU A 297 -7.24 40.92 -37.88
N THR A 298 -8.19 40.10 -38.33
CA THR A 298 -8.56 40.03 -39.75
C THR A 298 -9.20 41.33 -40.29
N PRO A 299 -10.25 41.91 -39.65
CA PRO A 299 -10.79 43.19 -40.02
C PRO A 299 -9.78 44.35 -39.86
N LEU A 300 -8.98 44.34 -38.78
CA LEU A 300 -7.91 45.32 -38.58
C LEU A 300 -6.97 45.38 -39.80
N ARG A 301 -6.48 44.21 -40.22
CA ARG A 301 -5.64 44.11 -41.41
C ARG A 301 -6.31 44.67 -42.67
N LEU A 302 -7.61 44.35 -42.86
CA LEU A 302 -8.39 44.84 -43.99
C LEU A 302 -8.53 46.37 -43.95
N HIS A 303 -8.89 46.95 -42.79
CA HIS A 303 -8.99 48.39 -42.63
C HIS A 303 -7.67 49.11 -42.91
N LEU A 304 -6.54 48.59 -42.43
CA LEU A 304 -5.21 49.12 -42.68
C LEU A 304 -4.82 49.03 -44.17
N GLN A 305 -5.18 47.91 -44.86
CA GLN A 305 -4.96 47.77 -46.32
C GLN A 305 -5.78 48.76 -47.12
N LEU A 306 -7.05 48.99 -46.72
CA LEU A 306 -7.91 50.00 -47.38
C LEU A 306 -7.39 51.42 -47.13
N LEU A 307 -6.99 51.74 -45.92
CA LEU A 307 -6.36 53.03 -45.60
C LEU A 307 -5.09 53.26 -46.46
N LYS A 308 -4.21 52.26 -46.56
CA LYS A 308 -3.02 52.34 -47.41
C LYS A 308 -3.34 52.60 -48.87
N ARG A 309 -4.34 51.90 -49.47
CA ARG A 309 -4.80 52.12 -50.84
C ARG A 309 -5.34 53.53 -51.05
N THR A 310 -6.15 54.05 -50.12
CA THR A 310 -6.72 55.41 -50.17
C THR A 310 -5.55 56.45 -50.13
N MET A 311 -4.54 56.24 -49.31
CA MET A 311 -3.33 57.09 -49.26
C MET A 311 -2.56 57.06 -50.57
N GLU A 312 -2.35 55.86 -51.15
CA GLU A 312 -1.63 55.72 -52.45
C GLU A 312 -2.39 56.39 -53.60
N ALA A 313 -3.76 56.36 -53.57
CA ALA A 313 -4.63 57.05 -54.53
C ALA A 313 -4.73 58.58 -54.30
N ARG A 314 -4.13 59.12 -53.23
CA ARG A 314 -4.23 60.51 -52.80
C ARG A 314 -5.68 60.97 -52.56
N GLU A 315 -6.57 60.04 -52.19
CA GLU A 315 -7.94 60.35 -51.83
C GLU A 315 -8.05 60.81 -50.37
N PRO A 316 -9.04 61.62 -49.99
CA PRO A 316 -9.27 62.02 -48.62
C PRO A 316 -9.63 60.80 -47.76
N ILE A 317 -8.97 60.64 -46.61
CA ILE A 317 -9.24 59.58 -45.66
C ILE A 317 -10.44 59.97 -44.83
N ALA A 318 -11.51 59.18 -44.93
CA ALA A 318 -12.66 59.36 -44.07
C ALA A 318 -12.31 59.00 -42.62
N PRO A 319 -12.54 59.89 -41.63
CA PRO A 319 -12.22 59.64 -40.20
C PRO A 319 -12.80 58.31 -39.68
N GLU A 320 -14.01 57.93 -40.13
CA GLU A 320 -14.68 56.71 -39.71
C GLU A 320 -13.91 55.42 -40.04
N ARG A 321 -13.03 55.46 -41.06
CA ARG A 321 -12.12 54.32 -41.41
C ARG A 321 -11.03 54.16 -40.40
N VAL A 322 -10.47 55.28 -39.90
CA VAL A 322 -9.46 55.28 -38.84
C VAL A 322 -10.10 54.80 -37.54
N ASP A 323 -11.29 55.33 -37.22
CA ASP A 323 -12.03 54.94 -36.02
C ASP A 323 -12.35 53.44 -36.00
N LYS A 324 -12.75 52.86 -37.15
CA LYS A 324 -12.94 51.41 -37.26
C LYS A 324 -11.68 50.59 -37.01
N ALA A 325 -10.52 51.06 -37.51
CA ALA A 325 -9.24 50.41 -37.23
C ALA A 325 -8.84 50.51 -35.74
N MET A 326 -9.02 51.71 -35.16
CA MET A 326 -8.75 51.95 -33.73
C MET A 326 -9.64 51.12 -32.83
N ALA A 327 -10.93 50.97 -33.16
CA ALA A 327 -11.86 50.09 -32.42
C ALA A 327 -11.36 48.62 -32.39
N GLN A 328 -10.78 48.12 -33.49
CA GLN A 328 -10.21 46.77 -33.50
C GLN A 328 -8.95 46.65 -32.64
N VAL A 329 -8.12 47.70 -32.60
CA VAL A 329 -6.90 47.76 -31.71
C VAL A 329 -7.33 47.74 -30.25
N HIS A 330 -8.34 48.58 -29.87
CA HIS A 330 -8.85 48.61 -28.49
C HIS A 330 -9.41 47.25 -28.08
N ARG A 331 -10.19 46.60 -28.98
CA ARG A 331 -10.71 45.27 -28.73
C ARG A 331 -9.62 44.23 -28.55
N LEU A 332 -8.56 44.26 -29.37
CA LEU A 332 -7.42 43.34 -29.24
C LEU A 332 -6.69 43.53 -27.91
N SER A 333 -6.49 44.82 -27.51
CA SER A 333 -5.84 45.16 -26.23
C SER A 333 -6.67 44.64 -25.03
N ALA A 334 -7.98 44.80 -25.06
CA ALA A 334 -8.85 44.25 -24.01
C ALA A 334 -8.76 42.72 -23.90
N LEU A 335 -8.78 42.00 -25.05
CA LEU A 335 -8.64 40.54 -25.08
C LEU A 335 -7.28 40.08 -24.53
N VAL A 336 -6.20 40.80 -24.84
CA VAL A 336 -4.87 40.48 -24.28
C VAL A 336 -4.83 40.71 -22.78
N ASN A 337 -5.41 41.81 -22.29
CA ASN A 337 -5.48 42.11 -20.87
C ASN A 337 -6.32 41.05 -20.11
N ASP A 338 -7.45 40.63 -20.65
CA ASP A 338 -8.27 39.55 -20.07
C ASP A 338 -7.48 38.24 -19.98
N LEU A 339 -6.67 37.94 -21.01
CA LEU A 339 -5.83 36.72 -21.01
C LEU A 339 -4.74 36.80 -19.94
N VAL A 340 -4.05 37.95 -19.79
CA VAL A 340 -3.04 38.18 -18.75
C VAL A 340 -3.66 38.11 -17.36
N ASP A 341 -4.83 38.72 -17.17
CA ASP A 341 -5.54 38.68 -15.90
C ASP A 341 -5.97 37.24 -15.57
N ALA A 342 -6.58 36.50 -16.51
CA ALA A 342 -6.98 35.12 -16.31
C ALA A 342 -5.80 34.20 -15.95
N THR A 343 -4.65 34.36 -16.64
CA THR A 343 -3.43 33.59 -16.31
C THR A 343 -2.86 33.98 -14.94
N SER A 344 -2.98 35.24 -14.54
CA SER A 344 -2.56 35.73 -13.23
C SER A 344 -3.44 35.20 -12.09
N VAL A 345 -4.74 35.12 -12.33
CA VAL A 345 -5.72 34.50 -11.43
C VAL A 345 -5.40 33.02 -11.23
N GLU A 346 -5.18 32.29 -12.32
CA GLU A 346 -4.86 30.86 -12.31
C GLU A 346 -3.56 30.55 -11.54
N ALA A 347 -2.53 31.39 -11.75
CA ALA A 347 -1.26 31.24 -11.04
C ALA A 347 -1.32 31.73 -9.58
N GLY A 348 -2.47 32.21 -9.10
CA GLY A 348 -2.61 32.80 -7.76
C GLY A 348 -1.81 34.09 -7.56
N ARG A 349 -1.36 34.72 -8.68
CA ARG A 349 -0.44 35.87 -8.66
C ARG A 349 -1.11 37.23 -8.72
N LEU A 350 -2.46 37.29 -8.82
CA LEU A 350 -3.16 38.56 -8.81
C LEU A 350 -2.97 39.24 -7.45
N LYS A 351 -2.15 40.30 -7.43
CA LYS A 351 -1.90 41.12 -6.24
C LYS A 351 -2.86 42.29 -6.24
N LEU A 352 -3.49 42.56 -5.12
CA LEU A 352 -4.35 43.71 -4.92
C LEU A 352 -3.60 44.80 -4.15
N GLN A 353 -3.73 46.06 -4.64
CA GLN A 353 -3.29 47.24 -3.90
C GLN A 353 -4.48 47.76 -3.08
N ARG A 354 -4.59 47.29 -1.84
CA ARG A 354 -5.75 47.60 -1.01
C ARG A 354 -5.59 48.98 -0.37
N GLU A 355 -6.56 49.85 -0.65
CA GLU A 355 -6.72 51.17 -0.08
C GLU A 355 -8.20 51.41 0.29
N PRO A 356 -8.54 52.42 1.11
CA PRO A 356 -9.93 52.82 1.32
C PRO A 356 -10.51 53.36 0.02
N VAL A 357 -11.56 52.71 -0.50
CA VAL A 357 -12.25 53.08 -1.76
C VAL A 357 -13.68 53.45 -1.45
N SER A 358 -14.08 54.65 -1.84
CA SER A 358 -15.49 55.09 -1.87
C SER A 358 -16.20 54.44 -3.04
N LEU A 359 -17.13 53.54 -2.75
CA LEU A 359 -17.96 52.91 -3.79
C LEU A 359 -18.96 53.90 -4.44
N LEU A 360 -19.35 54.96 -3.69
CA LEU A 360 -20.18 56.01 -4.18
C LEU A 360 -19.50 56.83 -5.29
N GLU A 361 -18.24 57.23 -5.05
CA GLU A 361 -17.44 57.96 -6.04
C GLU A 361 -17.13 57.07 -7.25
N LEU A 362 -16.72 55.81 -7.01
CA LEU A 362 -16.45 54.85 -8.07
C LEU A 362 -17.64 54.60 -8.99
N ALA A 363 -18.83 54.40 -8.41
CA ALA A 363 -20.06 54.23 -9.18
C ALA A 363 -20.43 55.46 -10.01
N ARG A 364 -20.24 56.69 -9.47
CA ARG A 364 -20.47 57.94 -10.18
C ARG A 364 -19.52 58.12 -11.36
N GLU A 365 -18.25 57.86 -11.17
CA GLU A 365 -17.19 57.98 -12.17
C GLU A 365 -17.48 57.03 -13.35
N VAL A 366 -17.67 55.75 -13.08
CA VAL A 366 -17.95 54.73 -14.11
C VAL A 366 -19.29 55.02 -14.83
N CYS A 367 -20.33 55.45 -14.09
CA CYS A 367 -21.59 55.87 -14.72
C CYS A 367 -21.41 57.07 -15.63
N SER A 368 -20.56 58.04 -15.27
CA SER A 368 -20.25 59.23 -16.08
C SER A 368 -19.53 58.85 -17.38
N GLU A 369 -18.53 58.00 -17.29
CA GLU A 369 -17.77 57.49 -18.46
C GLU A 369 -18.70 56.69 -19.39
N PHE A 370 -19.58 55.88 -18.84
CA PHE A 370 -20.55 55.10 -19.63
C PHE A 370 -21.52 55.93 -20.42
N ARG A 371 -22.02 57.05 -19.88
CA ARG A 371 -22.94 57.97 -20.59
C ARG A 371 -22.31 58.54 -21.85
N ALA A 372 -20.99 58.66 -21.91
CA ALA A 372 -20.27 59.14 -23.07
C ALA A 372 -20.09 58.07 -24.16
N LEU A 373 -20.25 56.78 -23.82
CA LEU A 373 -19.90 55.65 -24.70
C LEU A 373 -21.13 55.11 -25.49
N SER A 374 -22.38 55.28 -25.02
CA SER A 374 -23.57 54.69 -25.67
C SER A 374 -24.73 55.67 -25.81
N ALA A 375 -25.04 56.03 -27.05
CA ALA A 375 -26.21 56.86 -27.37
C ALA A 375 -27.55 56.10 -27.30
N ALA A 376 -27.52 54.75 -27.36
CA ALA A 376 -28.73 53.91 -27.39
C ALA A 376 -29.19 53.48 -25.99
N HIS A 377 -28.32 53.65 -24.94
CA HIS A 377 -28.63 53.24 -23.60
C HIS A 377 -28.61 54.42 -22.62
N THR A 378 -29.58 54.43 -21.69
CA THR A 378 -29.63 55.44 -20.64
C THR A 378 -29.11 54.82 -19.34
N CYS A 379 -28.02 55.37 -18.80
CA CYS A 379 -27.51 54.95 -17.51
C CYS A 379 -28.15 55.76 -16.37
N THR A 380 -28.80 55.08 -15.44
CA THR A 380 -29.37 55.67 -14.21
C THR A 380 -28.60 55.18 -12.99
N CYS A 381 -28.34 56.09 -12.06
CA CYS A 381 -27.63 55.77 -10.84
C CYS A 381 -28.52 56.02 -9.63
N GLU A 382 -28.89 54.99 -8.90
CA GLU A 382 -29.59 55.01 -7.61
C GLU A 382 -28.58 54.84 -6.49
N LEU A 383 -28.02 55.94 -6.02
CA LEU A 383 -26.95 55.94 -5.05
C LEU A 383 -27.40 56.49 -3.70
N PRO A 384 -26.99 55.92 -2.56
CA PRO A 384 -27.36 56.42 -1.23
C PRO A 384 -26.72 57.77 -0.96
N GLN A 385 -27.18 58.46 0.08
CA GLN A 385 -26.55 59.71 0.56
C GLN A 385 -25.29 59.42 1.40
N GLU A 386 -25.25 58.27 2.06
CA GLU A 386 -24.10 57.80 2.85
C GLU A 386 -23.05 57.16 1.95
N ASP A 387 -21.80 57.54 2.13
CA ASP A 387 -20.71 56.91 1.39
C ASP A 387 -20.37 55.54 2.02
N LEU A 388 -20.29 54.51 1.19
CA LEU A 388 -19.91 53.16 1.58
C LEU A 388 -18.46 52.96 1.15
N VAL A 389 -17.56 53.00 2.17
CA VAL A 389 -16.12 52.81 1.96
C VAL A 389 -15.76 51.38 2.22
N VAL A 390 -14.97 50.77 1.31
CA VAL A 390 -14.45 49.39 1.40
C VAL A 390 -12.92 49.38 1.34
N MET A 391 -12.27 48.36 1.89
CA MET A 391 -10.84 48.15 1.68
C MET A 391 -10.60 47.36 0.40
N GLY A 392 -10.14 48.05 -0.66
CA GLY A 392 -10.01 47.41 -1.95
C GLY A 392 -9.01 48.08 -2.89
N ASP A 393 -8.80 47.45 -4.05
CA ASP A 393 -8.05 47.99 -5.17
C ASP A 393 -9.00 48.74 -6.09
N ARG A 394 -8.89 50.09 -6.10
CA ARG A 394 -9.78 50.97 -6.90
C ARG A 394 -9.79 50.58 -8.36
N GLY A 395 -8.60 50.28 -8.95
CA GLY A 395 -8.50 49.92 -10.36
C GLY A 395 -9.22 48.62 -10.70
N ARG A 396 -9.05 47.59 -9.82
CA ARG A 396 -9.71 46.29 -9.99
C ARG A 396 -11.22 46.35 -9.76
N LEU A 397 -11.69 47.13 -8.80
CA LEU A 397 -13.13 47.36 -8.57
C LEU A 397 -13.76 48.15 -9.73
N SER A 398 -13.04 49.15 -10.30
CA SER A 398 -13.45 49.84 -11.52
C SER A 398 -13.57 48.88 -12.70
N GLN A 399 -12.59 47.95 -12.88
CA GLN A 399 -12.64 46.93 -13.91
C GLN A 399 -13.88 46.01 -13.79
N VAL A 400 -14.24 45.60 -12.56
CA VAL A 400 -15.47 44.81 -12.32
C VAL A 400 -16.69 45.56 -12.77
N LEU A 401 -16.85 46.81 -12.35
CA LEU A 401 -18.00 47.66 -12.73
C LEU A 401 -18.06 47.88 -14.23
N ALA A 402 -16.98 48.22 -14.89
CA ALA A 402 -16.88 48.41 -16.34
C ALA A 402 -17.31 47.14 -17.08
N ASN A 403 -16.83 45.96 -16.64
CA ASN A 403 -17.20 44.68 -17.24
C ASN A 403 -18.70 44.36 -17.10
N LEU A 404 -19.29 44.62 -15.94
CA LEU A 404 -20.74 44.44 -15.75
C LEU A 404 -21.58 45.38 -16.61
N LEU A 405 -21.15 46.64 -16.75
CA LEU A 405 -21.83 47.62 -17.62
C LEU A 405 -21.69 47.29 -19.11
N GLU A 406 -20.49 46.89 -19.55
CA GLU A 406 -20.26 46.43 -20.92
C GLU A 406 -21.16 45.22 -21.24
N ASN A 407 -21.31 44.29 -20.32
CA ASN A 407 -22.21 43.14 -20.47
C ASN A 407 -23.67 43.61 -20.54
N ALA A 408 -24.11 44.56 -19.71
CA ALA A 408 -25.46 45.10 -19.73
C ALA A 408 -25.81 45.70 -21.12
N VAL A 409 -24.89 46.47 -21.72
CA VAL A 409 -25.06 47.02 -23.09
C VAL A 409 -25.06 45.93 -24.15
N LYS A 410 -24.08 45.06 -24.06
CA LYS A 410 -23.86 43.99 -25.03
C LYS A 410 -25.07 43.06 -25.16
N TYR A 411 -25.72 42.76 -24.04
CA TYR A 411 -26.85 41.85 -24.00
C TYR A 411 -28.22 42.53 -24.00
N SER A 412 -28.24 43.88 -24.19
CA SER A 412 -29.45 44.68 -24.39
C SER A 412 -29.45 45.32 -25.80
N PRO A 413 -29.50 44.54 -26.90
CA PRO A 413 -29.31 45.07 -28.26
C PRO A 413 -30.39 46.04 -28.73
N LEU A 414 -31.53 46.04 -28.08
CA LEU A 414 -32.64 46.96 -28.39
C LEU A 414 -32.51 48.33 -27.69
N GLY A 415 -31.40 48.53 -26.96
CA GLY A 415 -31.22 49.70 -26.09
C GLY A 415 -32.01 49.55 -24.79
N GLY A 416 -32.13 50.63 -24.04
CA GLY A 416 -32.90 50.65 -22.80
C GLY A 416 -32.15 51.29 -21.63
N THR A 417 -32.67 51.07 -20.44
CA THR A 417 -32.07 51.64 -19.20
C THR A 417 -31.20 50.63 -18.52
N VAL A 418 -29.94 50.96 -18.34
CA VAL A 418 -29.04 50.24 -17.46
C VAL A 418 -29.00 50.97 -16.11
N ARG A 419 -29.32 50.27 -15.03
CA ARG A 419 -29.43 50.86 -13.70
C ARG A 419 -28.28 50.36 -12.81
N ILE A 420 -27.57 51.32 -12.24
CA ILE A 420 -26.58 51.04 -11.19
C ILE A 420 -27.23 51.42 -9.87
N SER A 421 -27.25 50.54 -8.90
CA SER A 421 -27.68 50.83 -7.53
C SER A 421 -26.63 50.42 -6.52
N LEU A 422 -26.52 51.20 -5.46
CA LEU A 422 -25.64 50.92 -4.30
C LEU A 422 -26.48 50.98 -3.05
N SER A 423 -26.41 49.95 -2.23
CA SER A 423 -27.15 49.85 -0.98
C SER A 423 -26.30 49.17 0.10
N ARG A 424 -26.72 49.27 1.36
CA ARG A 424 -26.15 48.52 2.45
C ARG A 424 -27.10 47.41 2.85
N ALA A 425 -26.61 46.16 2.85
CA ALA A 425 -27.35 44.98 3.29
C ALA A 425 -26.43 44.10 4.18
N ASP A 426 -26.95 43.67 5.33
CA ASP A 426 -26.28 42.73 6.27
C ASP A 426 -24.85 43.14 6.68
N GLY A 427 -24.55 44.44 6.65
CA GLY A 427 -23.23 44.99 6.99
C GLY A 427 -22.30 45.17 5.80
N ASP A 428 -22.64 44.66 4.63
CA ASP A 428 -21.88 44.79 3.38
C ASP A 428 -22.45 45.91 2.49
N ALA A 429 -21.61 46.44 1.61
CA ALA A 429 -22.05 47.28 0.49
C ALA A 429 -22.43 46.37 -0.67
N VAL A 430 -23.67 46.46 -1.13
CA VAL A 430 -24.17 45.74 -2.30
C VAL A 430 -24.30 46.70 -3.48
N LEU A 431 -23.48 46.47 -4.49
CA LEU A 431 -23.53 47.18 -5.75
C LEU A 431 -24.21 46.31 -6.80
N SER A 432 -25.22 46.83 -7.50
CA SER A 432 -25.98 46.07 -8.48
C SER A 432 -26.03 46.78 -9.80
N VAL A 433 -25.93 46.03 -10.92
CA VAL A 433 -26.08 46.49 -12.31
C VAL A 433 -27.20 45.68 -12.93
N ALA A 434 -28.31 46.41 -13.25
CA ALA A 434 -29.49 45.81 -13.85
C ALA A 434 -29.63 46.25 -15.32
N ASP A 435 -29.96 45.30 -16.19
CA ASP A 435 -30.26 45.52 -17.62
C ASP A 435 -31.64 44.96 -17.99
N GLY A 436 -32.22 45.48 -19.05
CA GLY A 436 -33.46 44.99 -19.64
C GLY A 436 -33.23 44.11 -20.88
N GLY A 437 -32.16 43.35 -20.89
CA GLY A 437 -31.70 42.56 -22.03
C GLY A 437 -32.38 41.20 -22.22
N ILE A 438 -31.68 40.30 -22.88
CA ILE A 438 -32.18 38.95 -23.26
C ILE A 438 -32.39 38.00 -22.07
N GLY A 439 -31.81 38.31 -20.90
CA GLY A 439 -31.83 37.46 -19.75
C GLY A 439 -31.00 36.18 -19.91
N ILE A 440 -30.93 35.37 -18.85
CA ILE A 440 -30.09 34.15 -18.74
C ILE A 440 -30.95 33.01 -18.22
N SER A 441 -30.86 31.84 -18.84
CA SER A 441 -31.57 30.65 -18.36
C SER A 441 -31.06 30.21 -16.97
N GLN A 442 -31.92 29.58 -16.16
CA GLN A 442 -31.55 29.08 -14.83
C GLN A 442 -30.41 28.07 -14.89
N GLU A 443 -30.34 27.26 -15.94
CA GLU A 443 -29.29 26.29 -16.18
C GLU A 443 -27.93 26.97 -16.43
N ASP A 444 -27.93 28.03 -17.26
CA ASP A 444 -26.71 28.80 -17.59
C ASP A 444 -26.19 29.63 -16.40
N GLN A 445 -27.10 30.11 -15.52
CA GLN A 445 -26.69 30.91 -14.34
C GLN A 445 -25.73 30.17 -13.42
N ALA A 446 -25.88 28.83 -13.26
CA ALA A 446 -25.00 28.02 -12.44
C ALA A 446 -23.54 28.01 -12.93
N HIS A 447 -23.32 28.23 -14.22
CA HIS A 447 -22.02 28.15 -14.87
C HIS A 447 -21.46 29.51 -15.33
N LEU A 448 -22.22 30.59 -15.13
CA LEU A 448 -21.96 31.91 -15.71
C LEU A 448 -20.60 32.51 -15.33
N PHE A 449 -20.12 32.23 -14.11
CA PHE A 449 -18.82 32.68 -13.61
C PHE A 449 -17.69 31.67 -13.90
N GLY A 450 -17.96 30.65 -14.73
CA GLY A 450 -16.97 29.69 -15.21
C GLY A 450 -16.06 30.27 -16.28
N ARG A 451 -14.90 29.68 -16.49
CA ARG A 451 -13.97 30.08 -17.58
C ARG A 451 -14.58 29.76 -18.92
N PHE A 452 -14.45 30.70 -19.87
CA PHE A 452 -14.90 30.55 -21.26
C PHE A 452 -16.40 30.28 -21.41
N PHE A 453 -17.15 30.42 -20.33
CA PHE A 453 -18.58 30.18 -20.37
C PHE A 453 -19.29 31.32 -21.09
N ARG A 454 -20.22 30.94 -21.94
CA ARG A 454 -21.16 31.85 -22.63
C ARG A 454 -22.53 31.22 -22.59
N ALA A 455 -23.53 32.02 -22.19
CA ALA A 455 -24.91 31.55 -22.15
C ALA A 455 -25.36 31.05 -23.54
N SER A 456 -26.15 30.00 -23.56
CA SER A 456 -26.61 29.33 -24.78
C SER A 456 -27.43 30.25 -25.70
N ASN A 457 -28.11 31.25 -25.12
CA ASN A 457 -28.92 32.26 -25.83
C ASN A 457 -28.12 33.51 -26.26
N ALA A 458 -26.78 33.55 -25.99
CA ALA A 458 -25.95 34.68 -26.40
C ALA A 458 -25.82 34.77 -27.93
N PRO A 459 -25.95 35.95 -28.55
CA PRO A 459 -25.84 36.10 -30.00
C PRO A 459 -24.47 35.63 -30.53
N VAL A 460 -24.50 34.81 -31.58
CA VAL A 460 -23.29 34.21 -32.19
C VAL A 460 -22.49 35.25 -32.98
N SER A 461 -23.13 36.29 -33.52
CA SER A 461 -22.52 37.31 -34.38
C SER A 461 -22.55 38.70 -33.74
N GLY A 462 -21.38 39.34 -33.67
CA GLY A 462 -21.22 40.75 -33.31
C GLY A 462 -20.72 41.05 -31.89
N PHE A 463 -20.86 40.14 -30.96
CA PHE A 463 -20.51 40.35 -29.54
C PHE A 463 -19.45 39.37 -29.05
N GLY A 464 -18.27 39.34 -29.73
CA GLY A 464 -17.14 38.46 -29.34
C GLY A 464 -16.57 38.77 -27.96
N GLY A 465 -16.01 37.76 -27.32
CA GLY A 465 -15.28 37.87 -26.08
C GLY A 465 -14.92 36.47 -25.57
N LEU A 466 -13.83 36.35 -24.83
CA LEU A 466 -13.27 35.08 -24.34
C LEU A 466 -14.15 34.37 -23.29
N GLY A 467 -15.23 35.02 -22.80
CA GLY A 467 -15.98 34.47 -21.64
C GLY A 467 -15.17 34.47 -20.35
N LEU A 468 -14.17 35.34 -20.24
CA LEU A 468 -13.28 35.46 -19.06
C LEU A 468 -13.69 36.60 -18.13
N GLY A 469 -14.47 37.61 -18.63
CA GLY A 469 -14.77 38.80 -17.86
C GLY A 469 -15.47 38.52 -16.54
N LEU A 470 -16.53 37.72 -16.53
CA LEU A 470 -17.23 37.36 -15.29
C LEU A 470 -16.40 36.44 -14.38
N TYR A 471 -15.59 35.58 -14.96
CA TYR A 471 -14.62 34.77 -14.19
C TYR A 471 -13.61 35.64 -13.45
N ILE A 472 -13.04 36.64 -14.15
CA ILE A 472 -12.11 37.61 -13.55
C ILE A 472 -12.83 38.45 -12.49
N CYS A 473 -14.05 38.91 -12.76
CA CYS A 473 -14.87 39.65 -11.79
C CYS A 473 -15.05 38.84 -10.49
N ARG A 474 -15.38 37.58 -10.59
CA ARG A 474 -15.56 36.71 -9.43
C ARG A 474 -14.28 36.61 -8.61
N ASP A 475 -13.12 36.32 -9.23
CA ASP A 475 -11.83 36.21 -8.50
C ASP A 475 -11.45 37.54 -7.84
N ILE A 476 -11.65 38.68 -8.54
CA ILE A 476 -11.39 39.99 -7.96
C ILE A 476 -12.25 40.20 -6.69
N ILE A 477 -13.56 39.96 -6.78
CA ILE A 477 -14.49 40.18 -5.68
C ILE A 477 -14.24 39.24 -4.51
N GLU A 478 -14.03 37.95 -4.78
CA GLU A 478 -13.68 36.95 -3.76
C GLU A 478 -12.37 37.33 -3.01
N ARG A 479 -11.36 37.81 -3.77
CA ARG A 479 -10.11 38.33 -3.16
C ARG A 479 -10.32 39.62 -2.34
N HIS A 480 -11.38 40.36 -2.56
CA HIS A 480 -11.76 41.48 -1.71
C HIS A 480 -12.59 41.06 -0.49
N GLY A 481 -12.86 39.77 -0.34
CA GLY A 481 -13.69 39.20 0.74
C GLY A 481 -15.18 39.33 0.50
N GLY A 482 -15.59 39.64 -0.74
CA GLY A 482 -16.94 39.80 -1.16
C GLY A 482 -17.53 38.60 -1.93
N HIS A 483 -18.72 38.80 -2.49
CA HIS A 483 -19.42 37.78 -3.26
C HIS A 483 -20.06 38.42 -4.51
N ILE A 484 -20.15 37.69 -5.64
CA ILE A 484 -20.83 38.10 -6.87
C ILE A 484 -21.88 37.07 -7.25
N TRP A 485 -23.10 37.54 -7.64
CA TRP A 485 -24.17 36.66 -8.10
C TRP A 485 -25.03 37.36 -9.14
N VAL A 486 -26.02 36.67 -9.73
CA VAL A 486 -26.93 37.17 -10.72
C VAL A 486 -28.36 36.72 -10.43
N ASP A 487 -29.29 37.62 -10.62
CA ASP A 487 -30.72 37.35 -10.69
C ASP A 487 -31.17 37.64 -12.12
N SER A 488 -31.73 36.65 -12.83
CA SER A 488 -32.08 36.80 -14.24
C SER A 488 -33.25 35.91 -14.64
N GLU A 489 -34.08 36.45 -15.58
CA GLU A 489 -35.16 35.71 -16.20
C GLU A 489 -35.12 35.95 -17.73
N LEU A 490 -35.24 34.87 -18.51
CA LEU A 490 -35.21 34.92 -19.97
C LEU A 490 -36.24 35.94 -20.52
N GLY A 491 -35.76 36.87 -21.35
CA GLY A 491 -36.55 37.93 -21.97
C GLY A 491 -36.92 39.11 -21.06
N ARG A 492 -36.48 39.11 -19.81
CA ARG A 492 -36.73 40.19 -18.84
C ARG A 492 -35.48 40.94 -18.39
N GLY A 493 -34.32 40.45 -18.77
CA GLY A 493 -33.03 41.03 -18.42
C GLY A 493 -32.37 40.36 -17.24
N SER A 494 -31.26 40.97 -16.78
CA SER A 494 -30.41 40.43 -15.69
C SER A 494 -30.05 41.52 -14.71
N THR A 495 -29.82 41.12 -13.46
CA THR A 495 -29.23 41.98 -12.41
C THR A 495 -28.03 41.27 -11.81
N PHE A 496 -26.88 41.84 -12.02
CA PHE A 496 -25.63 41.36 -11.38
C PHE A 496 -25.42 42.10 -10.10
N HIS A 497 -25.10 41.39 -9.06
CA HIS A 497 -24.88 41.90 -7.71
C HIS A 497 -23.46 41.58 -7.23
N VAL A 498 -22.85 42.55 -6.55
CA VAL A 498 -21.54 42.45 -5.93
C VAL A 498 -21.66 42.91 -4.48
N SER A 499 -21.38 42.05 -3.51
CA SER A 499 -21.25 42.44 -2.10
C SER A 499 -19.76 42.60 -1.72
N LEU A 500 -19.47 43.62 -0.92
CA LEU A 500 -18.16 43.92 -0.39
C LEU A 500 -18.25 44.35 1.08
N PRO A 501 -17.36 43.87 1.98
CA PRO A 501 -17.36 44.25 3.39
C PRO A 501 -17.11 45.78 3.56
N VAL A 502 -18.03 46.47 4.24
CA VAL A 502 -17.88 47.92 4.54
C VAL A 502 -16.88 48.14 5.64
N LEU A 503 -16.04 49.13 5.46
CA LEU A 503 -15.08 49.57 6.48
C LEU A 503 -15.88 50.28 7.61
N ASN A 504 -16.08 49.61 8.73
CA ASN A 504 -16.79 50.21 9.87
C ASN A 504 -15.99 51.40 10.42
N ALA A 505 -16.60 52.58 10.46
CA ALA A 505 -15.99 53.83 10.97
C ALA A 505 -15.44 53.78 12.40
N THR A 506 -15.75 52.72 13.14
CA THR A 506 -15.26 52.49 14.53
C THR A 506 -13.79 52.00 14.60
N ALA A 507 -13.26 51.38 13.51
CA ALA A 507 -11.87 50.87 13.51
C ALA A 507 -10.81 51.97 13.22
N HIS A 508 -11.21 53.14 12.75
CA HIS A 508 -10.26 54.22 12.38
C HIS A 508 -9.80 55.10 13.54
N ARG A 509 -10.35 54.91 14.78
CA ARG A 509 -9.97 55.70 15.97
C ARG A 509 -8.80 55.13 16.78
N GLU A 510 -8.43 53.86 16.56
CA GLU A 510 -7.36 53.19 17.31
C GLU A 510 -6.00 53.11 16.56
N ALA A 511 -5.92 53.54 15.31
CA ALA A 511 -4.69 53.51 14.51
C ALA A 511 -4.15 54.93 14.17
N ARG A 512 -4.12 55.84 15.12
CA ARG A 512 -3.23 57.03 15.04
C ARG A 512 -2.28 56.99 16.25
N PRO A 513 -0.94 57.00 16.00
CA PRO A 513 0.08 57.02 17.02
C PRO A 513 0.03 58.25 17.86
#